data_16825c6ec5a663369c48addffc27b890
#
_entry.id   16825c6ec5a663369c48addffc27b890
#
_cell.length_a   1.000
_cell.length_b   1.000
_cell.length_c   1.000
_cell.angle_alpha   90.00
_cell.angle_beta   90.00
_cell.angle_gamma   90.00
#
_symmetry.space_group_name_H-M   'P 1'
#
loop_
_entity.id
_entity.type
_entity.pdbx_description
1 polymer ?
#
loop_
_entity_poly.entity_id
_entity_poly.type
_entity_poly.pdbx_seq_one_letter_code
_entity_poly.pdbx_strand_id
1 'polypeptide(L)'
;MQTQSLWEHTLTFFPQFLATLRERVAPDSTVAVVGASDGKFVLPLAAAGYRVVAIERDALAVHGGEVRLPGDSQVHAMGLIDRLKLEELHDRVQVIEEDFLAGKPLDVLCEAVWTSCSWHYSANHHRPLAEFVDRMQRLVRPGGVFGAEFMMPVEKRHHLVEHYTSPERLHRHFLGDWDVLLTLRTNEFTERPHIGQPHDHIHRMGLLLAARSSTLTDRL
;
A
#
# COMPACT_ATOMS: atom_id res chain seq x y z
N MET A 1 -17.10 7.99 -18.15
CA MET A 1 -16.75 7.39 -16.85
C MET A 1 -15.44 6.63 -17.02
N GLN A 2 -14.46 6.90 -16.17
CA GLN A 2 -13.16 6.22 -16.20
C GLN A 2 -13.24 4.94 -15.37
N THR A 3 -13.09 3.79 -15.99
CA THR A 3 -13.16 2.47 -15.34
C THR A 3 -11.80 1.97 -14.84
N GLN A 4 -10.71 2.46 -15.43
CA GLN A 4 -9.35 2.15 -14.98
C GLN A 4 -9.00 2.94 -13.72
N SER A 5 -8.02 2.43 -12.96
CA SER A 5 -7.48 3.16 -11.81
C SER A 5 -6.91 4.51 -12.22
N LEU A 6 -7.13 5.53 -11.40
CA LEU A 6 -6.49 6.84 -11.56
C LEU A 6 -4.96 6.77 -11.47
N TRP A 7 -4.46 5.68 -10.87
CA TRP A 7 -3.04 5.40 -10.62
C TRP A 7 -2.47 4.31 -11.53
N GLU A 8 -3.21 3.89 -12.58
CA GLU A 8 -2.83 2.75 -13.45
C GLU A 8 -1.42 2.87 -14.01
N HIS A 9 -1.04 4.08 -14.41
CA HIS A 9 0.23 4.33 -15.09
C HIS A 9 1.41 4.66 -14.18
N THR A 10 1.20 4.71 -12.86
CA THR A 10 2.30 4.98 -11.93
C THR A 10 3.18 3.74 -11.76
N LEU A 11 4.50 3.98 -11.68
CA LEU A 11 5.48 2.91 -11.44
C LEU A 11 5.18 2.20 -10.12
N THR A 12 5.37 0.87 -10.09
CA THR A 12 5.15 0.07 -8.89
C THR A 12 6.07 -1.15 -8.82
N PHE A 13 6.38 -1.58 -7.61
CA PHE A 13 7.03 -2.85 -7.27
C PHE A 13 6.02 -3.94 -6.86
N PHE A 14 4.73 -3.72 -7.05
CA PHE A 14 3.70 -4.71 -6.71
C PHE A 14 3.90 -6.09 -7.34
N PRO A 15 4.42 -6.24 -8.58
CA PRO A 15 4.73 -7.56 -9.14
C PRO A 15 5.68 -8.39 -8.28
N GLN A 16 6.66 -7.78 -7.60
CA GLN A 16 7.59 -8.45 -6.69
C GLN A 16 6.88 -8.94 -5.43
N PHE A 17 5.98 -8.12 -4.87
CA PHE A 17 5.14 -8.53 -3.76
C PHE A 17 4.23 -9.70 -4.14
N LEU A 18 3.54 -9.62 -5.28
CA LEU A 18 2.65 -10.69 -5.75
C LEU A 18 3.41 -12.00 -6.02
N ALA A 19 4.63 -11.93 -6.55
CA ALA A 19 5.49 -13.10 -6.72
C ALA A 19 5.83 -13.74 -5.37
N THR A 20 6.24 -12.93 -4.38
CA THR A 20 6.53 -13.38 -3.01
C THR A 20 5.31 -14.01 -2.34
N LEU A 21 4.11 -13.43 -2.56
CA LEU A 21 2.87 -14.03 -2.05
C LEU A 21 2.63 -15.42 -2.64
N ARG A 22 2.75 -15.59 -3.94
CA ARG A 22 2.51 -16.87 -4.62
C ARG A 22 3.45 -17.97 -4.14
N GLU A 23 4.65 -17.62 -3.71
CA GLU A 23 5.63 -18.56 -3.18
C GLU A 23 5.38 -18.93 -1.73
N ARG A 24 4.81 -18.03 -0.92
CA ARG A 24 4.78 -18.16 0.54
C ARG A 24 3.40 -18.25 1.16
N VAL A 25 2.39 -17.80 0.45
CA VAL A 25 1.03 -17.63 0.98
C VAL A 25 0.05 -18.42 0.13
N ALA A 26 -0.70 -19.30 0.76
CA ALA A 26 -1.67 -20.15 0.06
C ALA A 26 -2.80 -19.32 -0.58
N PRO A 27 -3.40 -19.78 -1.68
CA PRO A 27 -4.65 -19.23 -2.19
C PRO A 27 -5.74 -19.17 -1.11
N ASP A 28 -6.74 -18.31 -1.28
CA ASP A 28 -7.82 -18.00 -0.32
C ASP A 28 -7.36 -17.40 1.02
N SER A 29 -6.06 -17.19 1.21
CA SER A 29 -5.53 -16.46 2.35
C SER A 29 -5.93 -14.98 2.31
N THR A 30 -5.93 -14.34 3.48
CA THR A 30 -6.30 -12.93 3.61
C THR A 30 -5.09 -12.00 3.47
N VAL A 31 -5.20 -11.00 2.64
CA VAL A 31 -4.21 -9.93 2.44
C VAL A 31 -4.82 -8.59 2.80
N ALA A 32 -4.20 -7.85 3.71
CA ALA A 32 -4.61 -6.47 3.99
C ALA A 32 -3.91 -5.50 3.02
N VAL A 33 -4.64 -4.52 2.50
CA VAL A 33 -4.11 -3.42 1.69
C VAL A 33 -4.40 -2.12 2.43
N VAL A 34 -3.34 -1.46 2.90
CA VAL A 34 -3.43 -0.19 3.64
C VAL A 34 -3.20 0.98 2.68
N GLY A 35 -4.16 1.89 2.60
CA GLY A 35 -4.25 2.90 1.55
C GLY A 35 -4.65 2.24 0.23
N ALA A 36 -5.83 1.61 0.24
CA ALA A 36 -6.33 0.82 -0.89
C ALA A 36 -6.66 1.66 -2.13
N SER A 37 -6.87 2.98 -1.93
CA SER A 37 -7.26 3.91 -2.98
C SER A 37 -8.47 3.38 -3.78
N ASP A 38 -8.49 3.60 -5.08
CA ASP A 38 -9.53 3.12 -6.00
C ASP A 38 -9.35 1.64 -6.42
N GLY A 39 -8.47 0.89 -5.71
CA GLY A 39 -8.32 -0.55 -5.87
C GLY A 39 -7.22 -1.02 -6.83
N LYS A 40 -6.27 -0.17 -7.22
CA LYS A 40 -5.14 -0.55 -8.09
C LYS A 40 -4.49 -1.87 -7.70
N PHE A 41 -4.32 -2.13 -6.39
CA PHE A 41 -3.69 -3.34 -5.85
C PHE A 41 -4.69 -4.34 -5.30
N VAL A 42 -5.89 -3.89 -4.93
CA VAL A 42 -6.96 -4.72 -4.39
C VAL A 42 -7.50 -5.69 -5.44
N LEU A 43 -7.85 -5.16 -6.62
CA LEU A 43 -8.43 -5.96 -7.70
C LEU A 43 -7.51 -7.10 -8.15
N PRO A 44 -6.21 -6.86 -8.46
CA PRO A 44 -5.33 -7.95 -8.89
C PRO A 44 -5.04 -8.98 -7.79
N LEU A 45 -5.08 -8.62 -6.49
CA LEU A 45 -5.00 -9.58 -5.40
C LEU A 45 -6.25 -10.45 -5.34
N ALA A 46 -7.44 -9.86 -5.41
CA ALA A 46 -8.70 -10.58 -5.41
C ALA A 46 -8.83 -11.50 -6.64
N ALA A 47 -8.45 -11.01 -7.81
CA ALA A 47 -8.40 -11.80 -9.06
C ALA A 47 -7.37 -12.95 -9.00
N ALA A 48 -6.30 -12.79 -8.23
CA ALA A 48 -5.33 -13.86 -7.98
C ALA A 48 -5.81 -14.91 -6.96
N GLY A 49 -7.05 -14.78 -6.44
CA GLY A 49 -7.69 -15.74 -5.55
C GLY A 49 -7.53 -15.44 -4.06
N TYR A 50 -6.94 -14.33 -3.66
CA TYR A 50 -6.85 -13.92 -2.26
C TYR A 50 -8.13 -13.27 -1.75
N ARG A 51 -8.40 -13.38 -0.45
CA ARG A 51 -9.34 -12.51 0.24
C ARG A 51 -8.62 -11.21 0.59
N VAL A 52 -9.28 -10.07 0.41
CA VAL A 52 -8.62 -8.78 0.63
C VAL A 52 -9.37 -7.96 1.67
N VAL A 53 -8.65 -7.41 2.64
CA VAL A 53 -9.12 -6.37 3.55
C VAL A 53 -8.55 -5.04 3.04
N ALA A 54 -9.38 -4.27 2.37
CA ALA A 54 -9.02 -2.98 1.78
C ALA A 54 -9.34 -1.85 2.77
N ILE A 55 -8.30 -1.16 3.25
CA ILE A 55 -8.43 -0.07 4.23
C ILE A 55 -8.15 1.24 3.51
N GLU A 56 -9.14 2.12 3.44
CA GLU A 56 -9.05 3.41 2.78
C GLU A 56 -9.90 4.45 3.54
N ARG A 57 -9.39 5.66 3.70
CA ARG A 57 -10.12 6.75 4.35
C ARG A 57 -10.73 7.75 3.39
N ASP A 58 -10.25 7.79 2.15
CA ASP A 58 -10.75 8.73 1.14
C ASP A 58 -12.05 8.21 0.53
N ALA A 59 -13.17 8.82 0.94
CA ALA A 59 -14.48 8.49 0.43
C ALA A 59 -14.58 8.58 -1.11
N LEU A 60 -13.82 9.52 -1.73
CA LEU A 60 -13.78 9.64 -3.19
C LEU A 60 -13.12 8.42 -3.84
N ALA A 61 -12.05 7.91 -3.25
CA ALA A 61 -11.40 6.69 -3.72
C ALA A 61 -12.30 5.45 -3.52
N VAL A 62 -13.06 5.39 -2.43
CA VAL A 62 -13.97 4.27 -2.12
C VAL A 62 -15.22 4.29 -2.98
N HIS A 63 -15.90 5.44 -3.12
CA HIS A 63 -17.22 5.55 -3.74
C HIS A 63 -17.20 6.15 -5.16
N GLY A 64 -16.07 6.71 -5.58
CA GLY A 64 -15.97 7.43 -6.85
C GLY A 64 -16.56 8.84 -6.79
N GLY A 65 -16.48 9.53 -7.89
CA GLY A 65 -17.01 10.89 -8.03
C GLY A 65 -16.26 11.73 -9.05
N GLU A 66 -16.55 13.03 -9.06
CA GLU A 66 -15.91 13.97 -9.96
C GLU A 66 -14.48 14.27 -9.51
N VAL A 67 -13.52 14.04 -10.39
CA VAL A 67 -12.11 14.36 -10.19
C VAL A 67 -11.61 15.30 -11.26
N ARG A 68 -10.74 16.22 -10.84
CA ARG A 68 -10.05 17.11 -11.76
C ARG A 68 -8.70 16.50 -12.13
N LEU A 69 -8.53 16.24 -13.40
CA LEU A 69 -7.28 15.76 -13.96
C LEU A 69 -6.37 16.92 -14.38
N PRO A 70 -5.06 16.68 -14.61
CA PRO A 70 -4.17 17.65 -15.22
C PRO A 70 -4.76 18.21 -16.52
N GLY A 71 -4.60 19.53 -16.77
CA GLY A 71 -5.18 20.19 -17.94
C GLY A 71 -6.65 20.59 -17.76
N ASP A 72 -7.12 20.68 -16.50
CA ASP A 72 -8.45 21.17 -16.12
C ASP A 72 -9.65 20.33 -16.61
N SER A 73 -9.39 19.14 -17.13
CA SER A 73 -10.47 18.21 -17.47
C SER A 73 -11.09 17.61 -16.21
N GLN A 74 -12.42 17.54 -16.19
CA GLN A 74 -13.17 16.82 -15.16
C GLN A 74 -13.62 15.48 -15.71
N VAL A 75 -13.46 14.44 -14.89
CA VAL A 75 -13.93 13.10 -15.21
C VAL A 75 -14.65 12.51 -14.00
N HIS A 76 -15.67 11.71 -14.24
CA HIS A 76 -16.24 10.89 -13.19
C HIS A 76 -15.37 9.63 -13.05
N ALA A 77 -14.63 9.54 -11.94
CA ALA A 77 -13.82 8.37 -11.60
C ALA A 77 -14.68 7.34 -10.86
N MET A 78 -14.52 6.09 -11.23
CA MET A 78 -15.16 4.96 -10.55
C MET A 78 -14.40 4.66 -9.26
N GLY A 79 -15.11 4.54 -8.15
CA GLY A 79 -14.52 4.15 -6.86
C GLY A 79 -14.28 2.66 -6.74
N LEU A 80 -13.55 2.28 -5.69
CA LEU A 80 -13.22 0.88 -5.36
C LEU A 80 -14.45 -0.03 -5.37
N ILE A 81 -15.54 0.39 -4.70
CA ILE A 81 -16.75 -0.45 -4.55
C ILE A 81 -17.36 -0.78 -5.91
N ASP A 82 -17.47 0.21 -6.79
CA ASP A 82 -18.09 -0.01 -8.09
C ASP A 82 -17.16 -0.78 -9.05
N ARG A 83 -15.85 -0.60 -8.92
CA ARG A 83 -14.85 -1.42 -9.65
C ARG A 83 -14.92 -2.90 -9.22
N LEU A 84 -15.06 -3.16 -7.92
CA LEU A 84 -15.22 -4.52 -7.41
C LEU A 84 -16.50 -5.20 -7.93
N LYS A 85 -17.61 -4.45 -8.06
CA LYS A 85 -18.86 -4.96 -8.65
C LYS A 85 -18.67 -5.24 -10.15
N LEU A 86 -18.02 -4.32 -10.87
CA LEU A 86 -17.78 -4.44 -12.32
C LEU A 86 -16.96 -5.69 -12.65
N GLU A 87 -15.96 -6.01 -11.82
CA GLU A 87 -15.06 -7.15 -11.98
C GLU A 87 -15.58 -8.43 -11.27
N GLU A 88 -16.77 -8.39 -10.67
CA GLU A 88 -17.38 -9.51 -9.92
C GLU A 88 -16.49 -10.02 -8.76
N LEU A 89 -15.73 -9.12 -8.12
CA LEU A 89 -14.78 -9.43 -7.03
C LEU A 89 -15.26 -9.02 -5.64
N HIS A 90 -16.46 -8.45 -5.53
CA HIS A 90 -16.97 -7.88 -4.27
C HIS A 90 -17.09 -8.91 -3.13
N ASP A 91 -17.34 -10.20 -3.43
CA ASP A 91 -17.42 -11.27 -2.41
C ASP A 91 -16.05 -11.65 -1.83
N ARG A 92 -14.94 -11.22 -2.46
CA ARG A 92 -13.59 -11.49 -2.00
C ARG A 92 -12.96 -10.32 -1.24
N VAL A 93 -13.60 -9.16 -1.21
CA VAL A 93 -13.02 -7.93 -0.66
C VAL A 93 -13.92 -7.33 0.40
N GLN A 94 -13.37 -7.19 1.61
CA GLN A 94 -13.94 -6.36 2.67
C GLN A 94 -13.34 -4.97 2.59
N VAL A 95 -14.17 -3.96 2.33
CA VAL A 95 -13.74 -2.54 2.35
C VAL A 95 -13.99 -1.96 3.74
N ILE A 96 -12.96 -1.37 4.33
CA ILE A 96 -13.00 -0.64 5.61
C ILE A 96 -12.69 0.82 5.30
N GLU A 97 -13.72 1.65 5.37
CA GLU A 97 -13.59 3.10 5.17
C GLU A 97 -13.22 3.78 6.49
N GLU A 98 -11.92 3.76 6.81
CA GLU A 98 -11.38 4.34 8.04
C GLU A 98 -9.96 4.89 7.83
N ASP A 99 -9.59 5.88 8.64
CA ASP A 99 -8.20 6.29 8.77
C ASP A 99 -7.41 5.23 9.56
N PHE A 100 -6.45 4.60 8.90
CA PHE A 100 -5.65 3.52 9.46
C PHE A 100 -4.93 3.90 10.76
N LEU A 101 -4.54 5.17 10.92
CA LEU A 101 -3.85 5.64 12.11
C LEU A 101 -4.80 6.16 13.21
N ALA A 102 -5.98 6.68 12.85
CA ALA A 102 -6.92 7.24 13.81
C ALA A 102 -7.88 6.19 14.39
N GLY A 103 -8.20 5.15 13.63
CA GLY A 103 -9.10 4.08 14.02
C GLY A 103 -8.56 3.21 15.17
N LYS A 104 -9.44 2.39 15.73
CA LYS A 104 -9.01 1.32 16.65
C LYS A 104 -8.10 0.36 15.89
N PRO A 105 -7.13 -0.28 16.58
CA PRO A 105 -6.39 -1.37 15.96
C PRO A 105 -7.37 -2.40 15.40
N LEU A 106 -7.17 -2.76 14.13
CA LEU A 106 -8.00 -3.80 13.50
C LEU A 106 -7.67 -5.13 14.17
N ASP A 107 -8.69 -5.82 14.64
CA ASP A 107 -8.57 -7.17 15.22
C ASP A 107 -8.66 -8.22 14.09
N VAL A 108 -7.79 -8.07 13.10
CA VAL A 108 -7.70 -8.97 11.95
C VAL A 108 -6.24 -9.40 11.80
N LEU A 109 -6.02 -10.71 11.74
CA LEU A 109 -4.72 -11.28 11.39
C LEU A 109 -4.79 -11.80 9.95
N CYS A 110 -3.85 -11.30 9.15
CA CYS A 110 -3.74 -11.61 7.73
C CYS A 110 -2.45 -12.40 7.45
N GLU A 111 -2.43 -13.16 6.39
CA GLU A 111 -1.22 -13.81 5.89
C GLU A 111 -0.27 -12.82 5.24
N ALA A 112 -0.77 -11.67 4.79
CA ALA A 112 0.10 -10.61 4.29
C ALA A 112 -0.52 -9.22 4.45
N VAL A 113 0.34 -8.20 4.39
CA VAL A 113 -0.05 -6.80 4.32
C VAL A 113 0.73 -6.10 3.20
N TRP A 114 0.05 -5.22 2.48
CA TRP A 114 0.63 -4.37 1.45
C TRP A 114 0.27 -2.91 1.67
N THR A 115 1.21 -2.01 1.39
CA THR A 115 0.95 -0.59 1.21
C THR A 115 1.78 -0.03 0.06
N SER A 116 1.20 0.93 -0.64
CA SER A 116 1.87 1.67 -1.72
C SER A 116 1.76 3.15 -1.46
N CYS A 117 2.89 3.77 -1.15
CA CYS A 117 3.01 5.22 -1.01
C CYS A 117 1.96 5.90 -0.11
N SER A 118 1.39 5.18 0.88
CA SER A 118 0.30 5.70 1.70
C SER A 118 0.78 6.65 2.80
N TRP A 119 1.90 6.36 3.42
CA TRP A 119 2.33 7.09 4.62
C TRP A 119 2.98 8.45 4.35
N HIS A 120 3.47 8.73 3.13
CA HIS A 120 4.14 10.00 2.82
C HIS A 120 3.19 11.20 2.73
N TYR A 121 1.88 10.99 2.68
CA TYR A 121 0.89 12.06 2.69
C TYR A 121 0.93 12.86 4.00
N SER A 122 0.86 14.19 3.89
CA SER A 122 1.00 15.12 5.02
C SER A 122 0.00 14.86 6.16
N ALA A 123 -1.15 14.31 5.84
CA ALA A 123 -2.15 13.92 6.83
C ALA A 123 -1.63 12.87 7.84
N ASN A 124 -0.57 12.12 7.50
CA ASN A 124 0.03 11.12 8.38
C ASN A 124 1.21 11.67 9.20
N HIS A 125 1.74 12.86 8.85
CA HIS A 125 2.96 13.40 9.46
C HIS A 125 2.82 13.83 10.92
N HIS A 126 1.61 13.85 11.46
CA HIS A 126 1.36 14.14 12.87
C HIS A 126 1.65 12.93 13.79
N ARG A 127 1.93 11.75 13.21
CA ARG A 127 2.33 10.54 13.92
C ARG A 127 3.67 10.01 13.39
N PRO A 128 4.47 9.35 14.24
CA PRO A 128 5.72 8.73 13.79
C PRO A 128 5.48 7.67 12.70
N LEU A 129 6.40 7.57 11.72
CA LEU A 129 6.38 6.49 10.73
C LEU A 129 6.42 5.10 11.40
N ALA A 130 7.14 4.98 12.51
CA ALA A 130 7.20 3.77 13.33
C ALA A 130 5.80 3.26 13.72
N GLU A 131 4.86 4.15 14.06
CA GLU A 131 3.50 3.75 14.42
C GLU A 131 2.74 3.15 13.25
N PHE A 132 2.92 3.71 12.04
CA PHE A 132 2.31 3.18 10.83
C PHE A 132 2.83 1.76 10.54
N VAL A 133 4.16 1.60 10.59
CA VAL A 133 4.81 0.30 10.37
C VAL A 133 4.39 -0.72 11.41
N ASP A 134 4.41 -0.37 12.70
CA ASP A 134 4.01 -1.25 13.79
C ASP A 134 2.55 -1.73 13.66
N ARG A 135 1.64 -0.83 13.28
CA ARG A 135 0.24 -1.20 13.05
C ARG A 135 0.10 -2.18 11.90
N MET A 136 0.84 -1.98 10.80
CA MET A 136 0.86 -2.94 9.70
C MET A 136 1.45 -4.28 10.11
N GLN A 137 2.56 -4.29 10.87
CA GLN A 137 3.20 -5.52 11.36
C GLN A 137 2.26 -6.35 12.24
N ARG A 138 1.43 -5.69 13.05
CA ARG A 138 0.43 -6.36 13.91
C ARG A 138 -0.67 -7.07 13.12
N LEU A 139 -0.95 -6.64 11.89
CA LEU A 139 -1.90 -7.34 11.01
C LEU A 139 -1.34 -8.66 10.48
N VAL A 140 -0.01 -8.83 10.47
CA VAL A 140 0.63 -10.00 9.87
C VAL A 140 0.80 -11.10 10.92
N ARG A 141 0.24 -12.28 10.66
CA ARG A 141 0.45 -13.47 11.52
C ARG A 141 1.87 -14.02 11.40
N PRO A 142 2.33 -14.83 12.36
CA PRO A 142 3.57 -15.58 12.21
C PRO A 142 3.59 -16.38 10.89
N GLY A 143 4.71 -16.36 10.18
CA GLY A 143 4.85 -16.95 8.83
C GLY A 143 4.35 -16.07 7.68
N GLY A 144 3.69 -14.94 7.97
CA GLY A 144 3.13 -14.05 6.97
C GLY A 144 4.13 -13.07 6.35
N VAL A 145 3.67 -12.29 5.40
CA VAL A 145 4.48 -11.38 4.57
C VAL A 145 4.07 -9.93 4.75
N PHE A 146 5.05 -9.07 4.94
CA PHE A 146 4.92 -7.61 4.89
C PHE A 146 5.49 -7.08 3.59
N GLY A 147 4.76 -6.19 2.92
CA GLY A 147 5.24 -5.47 1.74
C GLY A 147 4.91 -3.99 1.80
N ALA A 148 5.89 -3.17 1.48
CA ALA A 148 5.70 -1.73 1.35
C ALA A 148 6.54 -1.17 0.21
N GLU A 149 5.90 -0.46 -0.70
CA GLU A 149 6.58 0.48 -1.60
C GLU A 149 6.31 1.91 -1.14
N PHE A 150 7.31 2.76 -1.27
CA PHE A 150 7.28 4.08 -0.64
C PHE A 150 8.12 5.10 -1.39
N MET A 151 7.76 6.38 -1.21
CA MET A 151 8.52 7.50 -1.72
C MET A 151 9.79 7.70 -0.91
N MET A 152 10.92 7.83 -1.63
CA MET A 152 12.23 8.19 -1.08
C MET A 152 12.47 9.70 -1.21
N PRO A 153 13.38 10.27 -0.40
CA PRO A 153 13.71 11.68 -0.53
C PRO A 153 14.34 12.02 -1.89
N VAL A 154 13.85 13.06 -2.55
CA VAL A 154 14.44 13.68 -3.76
C VAL A 154 14.75 15.15 -3.54
N GLU A 155 14.00 15.86 -2.69
CA GLU A 155 14.19 17.27 -2.38
C GLU A 155 14.68 17.47 -0.96
N LYS A 156 15.30 18.62 -0.67
CA LYS A 156 15.79 18.94 0.69
C LYS A 156 14.68 18.86 1.74
N ARG A 157 13.46 19.31 1.41
CA ARG A 157 12.32 19.26 2.33
C ARG A 157 11.92 17.83 2.69
N HIS A 158 12.10 16.85 1.78
CA HIS A 158 11.78 15.46 2.06
C HIS A 158 12.68 14.85 3.13
N HIS A 159 13.92 15.33 3.27
CA HIS A 159 14.83 14.86 4.31
C HIS A 159 14.43 15.32 5.73
N LEU A 160 13.52 16.29 5.85
CA LEU A 160 12.99 16.78 7.12
C LEU A 160 11.74 16.00 7.58
N VAL A 161 11.21 15.11 6.73
CA VAL A 161 10.01 14.33 6.99
C VAL A 161 10.37 12.85 6.94
N GLU A 162 10.27 12.16 8.07
CA GLU A 162 10.69 10.75 8.20
C GLU A 162 9.90 9.79 7.30
N HIS A 163 8.70 10.18 6.90
CA HIS A 163 7.81 9.42 6.00
C HIS A 163 8.35 9.29 4.57
N TYR A 164 9.29 10.17 4.16
CA TYR A 164 10.14 9.96 3.00
C TYR A 164 11.37 9.18 3.45
N THR A 165 11.27 7.85 3.44
CA THR A 165 12.26 6.96 4.03
C THR A 165 13.14 6.29 2.99
N SER A 166 14.02 5.38 3.41
CA SER A 166 14.79 4.50 2.53
C SER A 166 14.67 3.05 3.00
N PRO A 167 14.99 2.06 2.15
CA PRO A 167 14.99 0.66 2.55
C PRO A 167 15.86 0.40 3.81
N GLU A 168 17.02 1.05 3.91
CA GLU A 168 17.95 0.89 5.02
C GLU A 168 17.40 1.48 6.34
N ARG A 169 16.66 2.60 6.24
CA ARG A 169 15.99 3.19 7.41
C ARG A 169 14.81 2.34 7.83
N LEU A 170 14.00 1.90 6.87
CA LEU A 170 12.82 1.09 7.13
C LEU A 170 13.18 -0.28 7.70
N HIS A 171 14.29 -0.88 7.26
CA HIS A 171 14.81 -2.15 7.77
C HIS A 171 14.94 -2.17 9.32
N ARG A 172 15.22 -1.03 9.93
CA ARG A 172 15.38 -0.94 11.42
C ARG A 172 14.11 -1.31 12.19
N HIS A 173 12.95 -1.28 11.54
CA HIS A 173 11.67 -1.70 12.11
C HIS A 173 11.44 -3.21 11.99
N PHE A 174 12.30 -3.93 11.27
CA PHE A 174 12.18 -5.36 10.99
C PHE A 174 13.29 -6.16 11.68
N LEU A 175 13.38 -5.98 13.01
CA LEU A 175 14.30 -6.71 13.87
C LEU A 175 13.52 -7.81 14.63
N GLY A 176 14.24 -8.76 15.23
CA GLY A 176 13.65 -9.80 16.06
C GLY A 176 13.00 -10.91 15.26
N ASP A 177 11.68 -10.92 15.16
CA ASP A 177 10.90 -11.98 14.48
C ASP A 177 10.62 -11.72 12.99
N TRP A 178 11.39 -10.84 12.36
CA TRP A 178 11.26 -10.51 10.94
C TRP A 178 12.53 -10.81 10.17
N ASP A 179 12.40 -11.42 9.00
CA ASP A 179 13.44 -11.61 8.00
C ASP A 179 13.17 -10.73 6.79
N VAL A 180 14.05 -9.78 6.49
CA VAL A 180 13.94 -8.95 5.29
C VAL A 180 14.32 -9.78 4.07
N LEU A 181 13.37 -9.98 3.17
CA LEU A 181 13.49 -10.84 1.99
C LEU A 181 14.07 -10.10 0.80
N LEU A 182 13.63 -8.85 0.60
CA LEU A 182 13.99 -8.05 -0.57
C LEU A 182 13.93 -6.56 -0.23
N THR A 183 14.92 -5.83 -0.67
CA THR A 183 14.89 -4.37 -0.76
C THR A 183 15.27 -3.93 -2.15
N LEU A 184 14.50 -3.00 -2.72
CA LEU A 184 14.78 -2.38 -4.01
C LEU A 184 14.69 -0.86 -3.89
N ARG A 185 15.30 -0.17 -4.84
CA ARG A 185 15.15 1.27 -5.05
C ARG A 185 15.30 1.61 -6.53
N THR A 186 14.59 2.63 -6.97
CA THR A 186 14.81 3.21 -8.28
C THR A 186 15.94 4.25 -8.23
N ASN A 187 16.46 4.62 -9.38
CA ASN A 187 17.03 5.93 -9.56
C ASN A 187 15.94 7.00 -9.54
N GLU A 188 16.31 8.28 -9.56
CA GLU A 188 15.34 9.34 -9.80
C GLU A 188 14.75 9.19 -11.21
N PHE A 189 13.44 9.40 -11.32
CA PHE A 189 12.71 9.37 -12.58
C PHE A 189 11.65 10.47 -12.60
N THR A 190 11.34 10.94 -13.80
CA THR A 190 10.27 11.92 -14.00
C THR A 190 8.96 11.17 -14.18
N GLU A 191 7.96 11.51 -13.38
CA GLU A 191 6.60 11.07 -13.53
C GLU A 191 5.76 12.16 -14.20
N ARG A 192 4.86 11.73 -15.10
CA ARG A 192 3.94 12.64 -15.79
C ARG A 192 2.87 13.16 -14.85
N PRO A 193 2.22 14.29 -15.21
CA PRO A 193 1.12 14.84 -14.43
C PRO A 193 0.03 13.79 -14.19
N HIS A 194 -0.46 13.75 -12.97
CA HIS A 194 -1.57 12.90 -12.54
C HIS A 194 -2.41 13.62 -11.49
N ILE A 195 -3.44 12.96 -10.96
CA ILE A 195 -4.29 13.52 -9.91
C ILE A 195 -3.45 13.99 -8.71
N GLY A 196 -3.67 15.21 -8.26
CA GLY A 196 -2.92 15.83 -7.16
C GLY A 196 -1.55 16.40 -7.54
N GLN A 197 -1.04 16.13 -8.76
CA GLN A 197 0.24 16.62 -9.27
C GLN A 197 0.09 17.11 -10.72
N PRO A 198 -0.21 18.40 -10.95
CA PRO A 198 -0.56 18.90 -12.28
C PRO A 198 0.64 19.11 -13.22
N HIS A 199 1.87 18.94 -12.74
CA HIS A 199 3.10 19.12 -13.52
C HIS A 199 3.96 17.86 -13.45
N ASP A 200 4.89 17.74 -14.40
CA ASP A 200 5.96 16.74 -14.32
C ASP A 200 6.73 16.92 -13.01
N HIS A 201 7.01 15.83 -12.35
CA HIS A 201 7.68 15.85 -11.05
C HIS A 201 8.62 14.64 -10.91
N ILE A 202 9.60 14.79 -10.03
CA ILE A 202 10.63 13.77 -9.84
C ILE A 202 10.27 12.89 -8.66
N HIS A 203 10.34 11.58 -8.88
CA HIS A 203 10.22 10.57 -7.87
C HIS A 203 11.46 9.71 -7.73
N ARG A 204 11.57 9.12 -6.57
CA ARG A 204 12.46 8.01 -6.26
C ARG A 204 11.70 7.07 -5.33
N MET A 205 11.64 5.79 -5.66
CA MET A 205 10.86 4.83 -4.91
C MET A 205 11.74 3.76 -4.28
N GLY A 206 11.30 3.27 -3.13
CA GLY A 206 11.86 2.11 -2.45
C GLY A 206 10.82 1.01 -2.27
N LEU A 207 11.30 -0.22 -2.13
CA LEU A 207 10.54 -1.40 -1.74
C LEU A 207 11.22 -2.06 -0.55
N LEU A 208 10.41 -2.56 0.38
CA LEU A 208 10.83 -3.53 1.38
C LEU A 208 9.79 -4.65 1.44
N LEU A 209 10.26 -5.89 1.31
CA LEU A 209 9.50 -7.10 1.59
C LEU A 209 10.14 -7.82 2.77
N ALA A 210 9.34 -8.25 3.74
CA ALA A 210 9.80 -9.01 4.90
C ALA A 210 8.84 -10.15 5.22
N ALA A 211 9.36 -11.23 5.81
CA ALA A 211 8.55 -12.33 6.32
C ALA A 211 8.63 -12.35 7.85
N ARG A 212 7.51 -12.59 8.50
CA ARG A 212 7.47 -12.83 9.94
C ARG A 212 7.83 -14.28 10.23
N SER A 213 8.72 -14.51 11.18
CA SER A 213 9.12 -15.89 11.58
C SER A 213 7.90 -16.70 12.00
N SER A 214 7.83 -17.95 11.56
CA SER A 214 6.71 -18.86 11.87
C SER A 214 6.78 -19.44 13.28
N THR A 215 7.97 -19.43 13.90
CA THR A 215 8.21 -19.91 15.25
C THR A 215 8.64 -18.75 16.13
N LEU A 216 7.98 -18.58 17.27
CA LEU A 216 8.57 -17.96 18.44
C LEU A 216 9.72 -18.89 18.91
N THR A 217 10.84 -18.87 18.19
CA THR A 217 12.03 -19.59 18.66
C THR A 217 12.53 -18.81 19.86
N ASP A 218 12.50 -19.46 21.03
CA ASP A 218 13.23 -19.07 22.20
C ASP A 218 14.68 -18.75 21.80
N ARG A 219 14.94 -17.50 21.50
CA ARG A 219 16.30 -16.97 21.45
C ARG A 219 16.61 -16.52 22.87
N LEU A 220 16.94 -17.52 23.72
CA LEU A 220 17.68 -17.31 24.95
C LEU A 220 19.12 -16.92 24.64
#